data_ca4ee066bea8c48b34d18291b6339943
#
_entry.id   ca4ee066bea8c48b34d18291b6339943
#
_cell.length_a   1.000
_cell.length_b   1.000
_cell.length_c   1.000
_cell.angle_alpha   90.00
_cell.angle_beta   90.00
_cell.angle_gamma   90.00
#
_symmetry.space_group_name_H-M   'P 1'
#
loop_
_entity.id
_entity.type
_entity.pdbx_description
1 polymer ?
#
loop_
_entity_poly.entity_id
_entity_poly.type
_entity_poly.pdbx_seq_one_letter_code
_entity_poly.pdbx_strand_id
1 'polypeptide(L)'
;KLFGTVANKKLVILGFAFKANTNDTRESAAITICKNLLNEGANLIIHDPKVTASQIEKDLNINPAISLENESSSFDEKPKSWEHIKSISNLEVFNNAYAILILTEWEEFRRLDWKEIAKRMIPPAWVFDSRSIVNTEEIYDSGLRLWRIGDGLVD
;
A
#
# COMPACT_ATOMS: atom_id res chain seq x y z
N LYS A 1 -0.01 -4.17 -16.00
CA LYS A 1 1.38 -4.36 -16.51
C LYS A 1 2.18 -3.06 -16.55
N LEU A 2 1.97 -2.16 -15.56
CA LEU A 2 2.60 -0.83 -15.60
C LEU A 2 4.10 -0.86 -15.28
N PHE A 3 4.57 -1.90 -14.59
CA PHE A 3 5.97 -2.05 -14.21
C PHE A 3 6.65 -3.31 -14.74
N GLY A 4 5.94 -4.13 -15.51
CA GLY A 4 6.41 -5.47 -15.86
C GLY A 4 6.38 -6.44 -14.66
N THR A 5 6.96 -6.06 -13.52
CA THR A 5 6.93 -6.82 -12.26
C THR A 5 6.92 -5.88 -11.05
N VAL A 6 6.39 -6.35 -9.92
CA VAL A 6 6.48 -5.65 -8.64
C VAL A 6 7.59 -6.20 -7.74
N ALA A 7 8.29 -7.23 -8.18
CA ALA A 7 9.36 -7.85 -7.40
C ALA A 7 10.44 -6.83 -7.03
N ASN A 8 10.79 -6.80 -5.74
CA ASN A 8 11.76 -5.87 -5.15
C ASN A 8 11.41 -4.38 -5.28
N LYS A 9 10.17 -4.05 -5.63
CA LYS A 9 9.72 -2.66 -5.70
C LYS A 9 9.05 -2.25 -4.40
N LYS A 10 9.40 -1.06 -3.93
CA LYS A 10 8.76 -0.45 -2.77
C LYS A 10 7.43 0.16 -3.18
N LEU A 11 6.37 -0.27 -2.55
CA LEU A 11 5.01 0.24 -2.71
C LEU A 11 4.50 0.75 -1.37
N VAL A 12 3.89 1.92 -1.36
CA VAL A 12 3.28 2.50 -0.15
C VAL A 12 1.78 2.25 -0.18
N ILE A 13 1.28 1.59 0.86
CA ILE A 13 -0.14 1.26 1.03
C ILE A 13 -0.74 2.26 2.02
N LEU A 14 -1.70 3.04 1.57
CA LEU A 14 -2.44 3.99 2.38
C LEU A 14 -3.85 3.48 2.63
N GLY A 15 -4.08 3.06 3.86
CA GLY A 15 -5.33 2.48 4.31
C GLY A 15 -5.36 0.96 4.28
N PHE A 16 -5.73 0.38 5.40
CA PHE A 16 -5.85 -1.07 5.59
C PHE A 16 -7.22 -1.46 6.16
N ALA A 17 -7.90 -0.52 6.81
CA ALA A 17 -9.26 -0.70 7.28
C ALA A 17 -10.25 -0.87 6.12
N PHE A 18 -11.35 -1.52 6.39
CA PHE A 18 -12.46 -1.72 5.46
C PHE A 18 -13.02 -0.40 4.91
N LYS A 19 -13.10 0.64 5.77
CA LYS A 19 -13.54 2.00 5.43
C LYS A 19 -12.90 3.01 6.38
N ALA A 20 -13.03 4.30 6.09
CA ALA A 20 -12.57 5.36 6.99
C ALA A 20 -13.31 5.33 8.34
N ASN A 21 -12.68 5.92 9.35
CA ASN A 21 -13.22 6.13 10.70
C ASN A 21 -13.50 4.82 11.48
N THR A 22 -12.82 3.74 11.14
CA THR A 22 -12.88 2.48 11.87
C THR A 22 -11.52 1.77 11.83
N ASN A 23 -11.28 0.87 12.78
CA ASN A 23 -10.17 -0.08 12.76
C ASN A 23 -10.58 -1.47 12.25
N ASP A 24 -11.80 -1.62 11.75
CA ASP A 24 -12.33 -2.89 11.28
C ASP A 24 -11.68 -3.26 9.95
N THR A 25 -10.97 -4.39 9.93
CA THR A 25 -10.31 -4.92 8.73
C THR A 25 -11.07 -6.06 8.08
N ARG A 26 -12.18 -6.50 8.66
CA ARG A 26 -13.00 -7.58 8.11
C ARG A 26 -13.49 -7.21 6.72
N GLU A 27 -13.30 -8.13 5.77
CA GLU A 27 -13.65 -7.94 4.35
C GLU A 27 -12.92 -6.76 3.67
N SER A 28 -11.84 -6.26 4.27
CA SER A 28 -11.01 -5.23 3.62
C SER A 28 -10.31 -5.80 2.40
N ALA A 29 -10.48 -5.14 1.26
CA ALA A 29 -9.76 -5.47 0.03
C ALA A 29 -8.24 -5.33 0.19
N ALA A 30 -7.78 -4.48 1.12
CA ALA A 30 -6.37 -4.28 1.40
C ALA A 30 -5.66 -5.57 1.80
N ILE A 31 -6.32 -6.48 2.52
CA ILE A 31 -5.74 -7.77 2.93
C ILE A 31 -5.35 -8.59 1.70
N THR A 32 -6.29 -8.79 0.78
CA THR A 32 -6.06 -9.58 -0.44
C THR A 32 -5.02 -8.91 -1.34
N ILE A 33 -5.11 -7.61 -1.52
CA ILE A 33 -4.17 -6.83 -2.36
C ILE A 33 -2.76 -6.94 -1.78
N CYS A 34 -2.58 -6.69 -0.50
CA CYS A 34 -1.26 -6.77 0.13
C CYS A 34 -0.68 -8.20 0.06
N LYS A 35 -1.49 -9.22 0.32
CA LYS A 35 -1.03 -10.62 0.19
C LYS A 35 -0.56 -10.93 -1.22
N ASN A 36 -1.31 -10.53 -2.23
CA ASN A 36 -0.95 -10.77 -3.63
C ASN A 36 0.36 -10.04 -4.00
N LEU A 37 0.50 -8.78 -3.60
CA LEU A 37 1.72 -8.01 -3.85
C LEU A 37 2.94 -8.62 -3.15
N LEU A 38 2.79 -9.06 -1.91
CA LEU A 38 3.85 -9.74 -1.16
C LEU A 38 4.24 -11.07 -1.81
N ASN A 39 3.28 -11.83 -2.29
CA ASN A 39 3.54 -13.09 -3.00
C ASN A 39 4.29 -12.87 -4.32
N GLU A 40 4.11 -11.72 -4.95
CA GLU A 40 4.85 -11.34 -6.16
C GLU A 40 6.20 -10.67 -5.85
N GLY A 41 6.58 -10.58 -4.59
CA GLY A 41 7.89 -10.11 -4.14
C GLY A 41 8.00 -8.60 -3.94
N ALA A 42 6.89 -7.87 -3.84
CA ALA A 42 6.91 -6.45 -3.52
C ALA A 42 7.34 -6.20 -2.06
N ASN A 43 7.94 -5.03 -1.83
CA ASN A 43 8.20 -4.53 -0.49
C ASN A 43 7.15 -3.47 -0.14
N LEU A 44 6.38 -3.71 0.91
CA LEU A 44 5.27 -2.85 1.28
C LEU A 44 5.58 -1.99 2.50
N ILE A 45 5.24 -0.71 2.40
CA ILE A 45 5.08 0.17 3.57
C ILE A 45 3.59 0.38 3.75
N ILE A 46 3.06 0.01 4.91
CA ILE A 46 1.62 0.04 5.18
C ILE A 46 1.32 1.06 6.26
N HIS A 47 0.43 1.99 5.97
CA HIS A 47 -0.08 2.97 6.91
C HIS A 47 -1.60 2.94 6.95
N ASP A 48 -2.13 2.91 8.17
CA ASP A 48 -3.54 3.18 8.46
C ASP A 48 -3.63 3.91 9.81
N PRO A 49 -4.44 4.98 9.92
CA PRO A 49 -4.52 5.76 11.16
C PRO A 49 -5.02 5.00 12.37
N LYS A 50 -5.82 3.95 12.18
CA LYS A 50 -6.47 3.21 13.28
C LYS A 50 -6.16 1.73 13.35
N VAL A 51 -5.65 1.13 12.27
CA VAL A 51 -5.29 -0.30 12.29
C VAL A 51 -3.88 -0.46 12.83
N THR A 52 -3.73 -1.31 13.84
CA THR A 52 -2.44 -1.54 14.48
C THR A 52 -1.54 -2.47 13.67
N ALA A 53 -0.24 -2.40 13.91
CA ALA A 53 0.73 -3.31 13.31
C ALA A 53 0.40 -4.79 13.62
N SER A 54 -0.04 -5.08 14.84
CA SER A 54 -0.41 -6.45 15.23
C SER A 54 -1.65 -6.97 14.49
N GLN A 55 -2.63 -6.10 14.22
CA GLN A 55 -3.78 -6.48 13.41
C GLN A 55 -3.40 -6.76 11.97
N ILE A 56 -2.56 -5.93 11.37
CA ILE A 56 -2.03 -6.13 10.02
C ILE A 56 -1.28 -7.46 9.93
N GLU A 57 -0.40 -7.72 10.89
CA GLU A 57 0.35 -8.97 10.94
C GLU A 57 -0.57 -10.18 11.02
N LYS A 58 -1.57 -10.14 11.87
CA LYS A 58 -2.57 -11.19 11.99
C LYS A 58 -3.32 -11.41 10.67
N ASP A 59 -3.78 -10.35 10.03
CA ASP A 59 -4.53 -10.45 8.79
C ASP A 59 -3.69 -10.95 7.62
N LEU A 60 -2.41 -10.56 7.54
CA LEU A 60 -1.50 -10.99 6.48
C LEU A 60 -0.97 -12.42 6.69
N ASN A 61 -0.86 -12.88 7.92
CA ASN A 61 -0.34 -14.20 8.26
C ASN A 61 -1.41 -15.30 8.26
N ILE A 62 -2.69 -14.99 8.13
CA ILE A 62 -3.72 -15.99 7.94
C ILE A 62 -3.56 -16.62 6.55
N ASN A 63 -2.76 -17.68 6.50
CA ASN A 63 -2.71 -18.55 5.33
C ASN A 63 -3.47 -19.82 5.66
N PRO A 64 -4.68 -20.02 5.12
CA PRO A 64 -5.48 -21.20 5.40
C PRO A 64 -4.83 -22.51 4.93
N ALA A 65 -3.77 -22.44 4.13
CA ALA A 65 -3.07 -23.60 3.61
C ALA A 65 -1.88 -24.07 4.49
N ILE A 66 -1.47 -23.31 5.51
CA ILE A 66 -0.28 -23.65 6.32
C ILE A 66 -0.64 -24.16 7.73
N SER A 67 -1.91 -24.22 8.10
CA SER A 67 -2.32 -24.62 9.44
C SER A 67 -2.21 -26.12 9.72
N LEU A 68 -1.72 -26.95 8.83
CA LEU A 68 -1.73 -28.41 9.03
C LEU A 68 -0.42 -29.16 8.84
N GLU A 69 0.67 -28.55 8.43
CA GLU A 69 1.94 -29.30 8.35
C GLU A 69 3.15 -28.43 8.61
N ASN A 70 3.85 -28.77 9.66
CA ASN A 70 5.23 -28.51 10.00
C ASN A 70 5.52 -27.54 11.13
N GLU A 71 5.42 -28.05 12.35
CA GLU A 71 6.44 -27.82 13.35
C GLU A 71 7.77 -28.42 12.85
N SER A 72 8.43 -27.76 11.96
CA SER A 72 9.86 -27.94 11.77
C SER A 72 10.49 -26.56 11.70
N SER A 73 11.08 -26.21 12.83
CA SER A 73 12.03 -25.15 12.96
C SER A 73 13.04 -25.16 11.82
N SER A 74 12.88 -24.31 10.85
CA SER A 74 13.98 -23.90 10.02
C SER A 74 14.25 -22.42 10.25
N PHE A 75 15.45 -22.13 10.64
CA PHE A 75 16.04 -20.84 10.95
C PHE A 75 16.20 -19.92 9.72
N ASP A 76 15.23 -19.91 8.82
CA ASP A 76 15.14 -18.95 7.73
C ASP A 76 13.83 -18.18 7.83
N GLU A 77 13.71 -17.33 8.86
CA GLU A 77 12.77 -16.21 8.78
C GLU A 77 13.21 -15.36 7.59
N LYS A 78 12.51 -15.51 6.46
CA LYS A 78 12.61 -14.51 5.39
C LYS A 78 12.33 -13.16 6.02
N PRO A 79 13.20 -12.14 5.82
CA PRO A 79 12.93 -10.82 6.34
C PRO A 79 11.53 -10.39 5.88
N LYS A 80 10.74 -9.84 6.80
CA LYS A 80 9.41 -9.33 6.48
C LYS A 80 9.55 -8.34 5.34
N SER A 81 8.86 -8.60 4.23
CA SER A 81 8.82 -7.69 3.08
C SER A 81 7.74 -6.61 3.23
N TRP A 82 7.27 -6.39 4.45
CA TRP A 82 6.37 -5.30 4.78
C TRP A 82 6.72 -4.66 6.12
N GLU A 83 6.43 -3.39 6.24
CA GLU A 83 6.61 -2.57 7.43
C GLU A 83 5.37 -1.73 7.69
N HIS A 84 4.96 -1.63 8.96
CA HIS A 84 3.91 -0.71 9.39
C HIS A 84 4.53 0.61 9.84
N ILE A 85 3.96 1.72 9.40
CA ILE A 85 4.29 3.06 9.85
C ILE A 85 3.10 3.73 10.53
N LYS A 86 3.35 4.40 11.65
CA LYS A 86 2.29 5.04 12.44
C LYS A 86 1.82 6.35 11.87
N SER A 87 2.68 7.06 11.14
CA SER A 87 2.40 8.38 10.61
C SER A 87 3.06 8.58 9.27
N ILE A 88 2.37 9.30 8.40
CA ILE A 88 2.87 9.75 7.10
C ILE A 88 3.25 11.23 7.09
N SER A 89 3.35 11.86 8.25
CA SER A 89 3.83 13.25 8.37
C SER A 89 5.30 13.40 7.96
N ASN A 90 6.11 12.35 8.15
CA ASN A 90 7.45 12.29 7.61
C ASN A 90 7.41 11.70 6.19
N LEU A 91 7.67 12.55 5.19
CA LEU A 91 7.61 12.15 3.78
C LEU A 91 8.74 11.21 3.33
N GLU A 92 9.72 10.93 4.19
CA GLU A 92 10.78 9.96 3.88
C GLU A 92 10.23 8.54 3.62
N VAL A 93 9.03 8.24 4.10
CA VAL A 93 8.35 6.97 3.81
C VAL A 93 8.16 6.75 2.32
N PHE A 94 8.05 7.82 1.54
CA PHE A 94 7.87 7.76 0.09
C PHE A 94 9.19 7.67 -0.70
N ASN A 95 10.34 7.75 -0.03
CA ASN A 95 11.64 7.68 -0.69
C ASN A 95 11.78 6.37 -1.46
N ASN A 96 12.12 6.47 -2.74
CA ASN A 96 12.32 5.35 -3.64
C ASN A 96 11.08 4.46 -3.87
N ALA A 97 9.89 4.95 -3.56
CA ALA A 97 8.66 4.25 -3.87
C ALA A 97 8.35 4.31 -5.38
N TYR A 98 7.85 3.21 -5.91
CA TYR A 98 7.39 3.11 -7.30
C TYR A 98 5.92 3.46 -7.45
N ALA A 99 5.14 3.19 -6.43
CA ALA A 99 3.71 3.48 -6.43
C ALA A 99 3.15 3.70 -5.02
N ILE A 100 2.03 4.41 -4.99
CA ILE A 100 1.18 4.59 -3.81
C ILE A 100 -0.18 3.98 -4.15
N LEU A 101 -0.68 3.13 -3.27
CA LEU A 101 -2.02 2.54 -3.38
C LEU A 101 -2.89 3.09 -2.25
N ILE A 102 -3.96 3.80 -2.61
CA ILE A 102 -4.95 4.32 -1.67
C ILE A 102 -6.12 3.34 -1.64
N LEU A 103 -6.24 2.61 -0.54
CA LEU A 103 -7.19 1.51 -0.39
C LEU A 103 -8.32 1.83 0.59
N THR A 104 -8.19 2.90 1.38
CA THR A 104 -9.20 3.38 2.32
C THR A 104 -9.30 4.91 2.23
N GLU A 105 -10.50 5.44 2.33
CA GLU A 105 -10.80 6.87 2.11
C GLU A 105 -10.59 7.75 3.35
N TRP A 106 -9.45 7.62 4.02
CA TRP A 106 -9.12 8.50 5.14
C TRP A 106 -8.93 9.94 4.70
N GLU A 107 -9.46 10.89 5.47
CA GLU A 107 -9.39 12.31 5.14
C GLU A 107 -7.94 12.84 5.06
N GLU A 108 -7.04 12.31 5.87
CA GLU A 108 -5.63 12.72 5.84
C GLU A 108 -4.94 12.42 4.52
N PHE A 109 -5.39 11.42 3.75
CA PHE A 109 -4.81 11.11 2.45
C PHE A 109 -5.17 12.13 1.37
N ARG A 110 -6.24 12.91 1.56
CA ARG A 110 -6.57 14.03 0.67
C ARG A 110 -5.63 15.21 0.79
N ARG A 111 -4.94 15.34 1.93
CA ARG A 111 -4.12 16.49 2.30
C ARG A 111 -2.63 16.28 2.09
N LEU A 112 -2.25 15.21 1.41
CA LEU A 112 -0.84 14.93 1.14
C LEU A 112 -0.24 15.97 0.20
N ASP A 113 1.01 16.33 0.46
CA ASP A 113 1.80 17.19 -0.43
C ASP A 113 2.35 16.38 -1.60
N TRP A 114 1.57 16.27 -2.66
CA TRP A 114 1.92 15.45 -3.81
C TRP A 114 3.18 15.92 -4.54
N LYS A 115 3.47 17.22 -4.54
CA LYS A 115 4.68 17.76 -5.16
C LYS A 115 5.94 17.29 -4.44
N GLU A 116 5.93 17.34 -3.11
CA GLU A 116 7.04 16.85 -2.31
C GLU A 116 7.18 15.33 -2.35
N ILE A 117 6.05 14.61 -2.37
CA ILE A 117 6.05 13.16 -2.52
C ILE A 117 6.63 12.73 -3.87
N ALA A 118 6.23 13.38 -4.95
CA ALA A 118 6.71 13.08 -6.29
C ALA A 118 8.23 13.16 -6.43
N LYS A 119 8.86 14.14 -5.76
CA LYS A 119 10.32 14.31 -5.77
C LYS A 119 11.07 13.14 -5.14
N ARG A 120 10.40 12.35 -4.30
CA ARG A 120 10.98 11.24 -3.55
C ARG A 120 10.80 9.89 -4.22
N MET A 121 9.82 9.79 -5.12
CA MET A 121 9.45 8.55 -5.79
C MET A 121 10.28 8.31 -7.06
N ILE A 122 10.31 7.07 -7.50
CA ILE A 122 11.02 6.66 -8.73
C ILE A 122 10.08 6.79 -9.94
N PRO A 123 10.41 7.63 -10.94
CA PRO A 123 9.60 7.74 -12.16
C PRO A 123 9.62 6.45 -13.02
N PRO A 124 8.53 6.15 -13.71
CA PRO A 124 7.22 6.77 -13.63
C PRO A 124 6.50 6.37 -12.35
N ALA A 125 6.23 7.36 -11.51
CA ALA A 125 5.61 7.13 -10.22
C ALA A 125 4.08 7.16 -10.33
N TRP A 126 3.42 6.14 -9.79
CA TRP A 126 2.00 5.94 -9.92
C TRP A 126 1.27 6.14 -8.58
N VAL A 127 0.09 6.73 -8.67
CA VAL A 127 -0.92 6.72 -7.61
C VAL A 127 -2.10 5.89 -8.09
N PHE A 128 -2.41 4.82 -7.36
CA PHE A 128 -3.59 3.98 -7.58
C PHE A 128 -4.63 4.36 -6.53
N ASP A 129 -5.64 5.10 -6.95
CA ASP A 129 -6.70 5.57 -6.08
C ASP A 129 -7.96 4.73 -6.28
N SER A 130 -8.17 3.77 -5.40
CA SER A 130 -9.34 2.89 -5.45
C SER A 130 -10.60 3.53 -4.84
N ARG A 131 -10.48 4.72 -4.25
CA ARG A 131 -11.56 5.39 -3.51
C ARG A 131 -11.97 6.73 -4.10
N SER A 132 -11.30 7.17 -5.16
CA SER A 132 -11.56 8.45 -5.85
C SER A 132 -11.48 9.66 -4.93
N ILE A 133 -10.46 9.69 -4.07
CA ILE A 133 -10.28 10.73 -3.07
C ILE A 133 -9.26 11.80 -3.44
N VAL A 134 -8.34 11.51 -4.35
CA VAL A 134 -7.31 12.47 -4.73
C VAL A 134 -7.80 13.45 -5.78
N ASN A 135 -7.25 14.66 -5.74
CA ASN A 135 -7.48 15.65 -6.78
C ASN A 135 -6.62 15.33 -8.00
N THR A 136 -7.28 15.10 -9.13
CA THR A 136 -6.62 14.70 -10.39
C THR A 136 -5.61 15.74 -10.86
N GLU A 137 -5.95 17.03 -10.79
CA GLU A 137 -5.06 18.10 -11.24
C GLU A 137 -3.80 18.19 -10.38
N GLU A 138 -3.94 18.08 -9.06
CA GLU A 138 -2.78 18.07 -8.16
C GLU A 138 -1.84 16.92 -8.44
N ILE A 139 -2.36 15.74 -8.76
CA ILE A 139 -1.54 14.58 -9.10
C ILE A 139 -0.78 14.84 -10.40
N TYR A 140 -1.44 15.27 -11.47
CA TYR A 140 -0.78 15.53 -12.74
C TYR A 140 0.21 16.71 -12.66
N ASP A 141 -0.13 17.78 -11.96
CA ASP A 141 0.76 18.92 -11.76
C ASP A 141 2.02 18.56 -10.97
N SER A 142 1.96 17.53 -10.14
CA SER A 142 3.13 17.01 -9.42
C SER A 142 4.05 16.14 -10.28
N GLY A 143 3.61 15.74 -11.47
CA GLY A 143 4.35 14.83 -12.35
C GLY A 143 4.08 13.35 -12.07
N LEU A 144 3.15 13.04 -11.17
CA LEU A 144 2.71 11.67 -10.90
C LEU A 144 1.68 11.22 -11.94
N ARG A 145 1.61 9.91 -12.13
CA ARG A 145 0.56 9.27 -12.91
C ARG A 145 -0.55 8.78 -12.01
N LEU A 146 -1.77 8.84 -12.49
CA LEU A 146 -2.96 8.44 -11.72
C LEU A 146 -3.70 7.32 -12.43
N TRP A 147 -4.08 6.32 -11.66
CA TRP A 147 -5.08 5.35 -12.05
C TRP A 147 -6.20 5.30 -11.00
N ARG A 148 -7.45 5.37 -11.44
CA ARG A 148 -8.63 5.22 -10.59
C ARG A 148 -9.57 4.18 -11.15
N ILE A 149 -10.29 3.52 -10.25
CA ILE A 149 -11.35 2.59 -10.65
C ILE A 149 -12.46 3.38 -11.35
N GLY A 150 -12.79 2.97 -12.57
CA GLY A 150 -13.88 3.57 -13.36
C GLY A 150 -13.45 4.62 -14.38
N ASP A 151 -12.24 5.17 -14.29
CA ASP A 151 -11.79 6.21 -15.22
C ASP A 151 -11.22 5.65 -16.54
N GLY A 152 -11.03 4.32 -16.61
CA GLY A 152 -10.29 3.70 -17.71
C GLY A 152 -8.79 3.99 -17.65
N LEU A 153 -8.03 3.47 -18.62
CA LEU A 153 -6.66 3.88 -18.86
C LEU A 153 -6.70 5.23 -19.57
N VAL A 154 -6.39 6.29 -18.87
CA VAL A 154 -6.12 7.57 -19.51
C VAL A 154 -4.63 7.57 -19.84
N ASP A 155 -4.35 7.40 -21.13
CA ASP A 155 -2.99 7.55 -21.65
C ASP A 155 -2.52 9.01 -21.54
#